data_b22f1fd00535a3c92b2b1f960cedfbb9
#
_entry.id   b22f1fd00535a3c92b2b1f960cedfbb9
#
_cell.length_a   1.000
_cell.length_b   1.000
_cell.length_c   1.000
_cell.angle_alpha   90.00
_cell.angle_beta   90.00
_cell.angle_gamma   90.00
#
_symmetry.space_group_name_H-M   'P 1'
#
loop_
_entity.id
_entity.type
_entity.pdbx_description
1 polymer ?
#
loop_
_entity_poly.entity_id
_entity_poly.type
_entity_poly.pdbx_seq_one_letter_code
_entity_poly.pdbx_strand_id
1 'polypeptide(L)'
;MRDSIMRVGRNMRKFVLRLGILSFCLALAVSLVNGPVFAPRMALAADAASADVRTVVDMAGRSVVLPAEIHRIGTLGSVGVLNAFVELMGEGSKIYNQMSAGFTKTDRWKMQYQFAPQIADGPLFEDANRELLLENILQARTDVCLTMTKETAQVLERNGVACIYLEWKNVDDVKRAVTLMGEVLNKKDTADAYIAYFDEKLAQAASLTSGIPEKDRLKVLYGDPVGFTQPHIIAEWWIREAGGISVTDDGRSSGERRTYTLEDLLLWNPDVIVANTARQIEEMRGNPNYRGVTAVKNGRCFVIPTVAHVWGNRTVEQPLVVLWMMNKLYPKLMPEATLREEIRKFYSTFFLYDMSDAQISEIIDGK
;
A
#
# COMPACT_ATOMS: atom_id res chain seq x y z
N MET A 1 44.38 39.92 1.93
CA MET A 1 44.08 40.80 0.79
C MET A 1 42.59 40.66 0.60
N ARG A 2 41.76 41.42 1.35
CA ARG A 2 41.32 42.82 1.10
C ARG A 2 40.65 42.87 -0.26
N ASP A 3 39.37 42.97 -0.19
CA ASP A 3 38.45 44.13 -0.18
C ASP A 3 37.78 44.30 -1.54
N SER A 4 36.49 44.34 -1.56
CA SER A 4 35.57 45.44 -1.86
C SER A 4 34.16 44.89 -1.92
N ILE A 5 33.31 45.05 -0.97
CA ILE A 5 32.61 46.20 -0.35
C ILE A 5 31.94 47.13 -1.37
N MET A 6 30.60 47.11 -1.24
CA MET A 6 29.65 48.24 -1.26
C MET A 6 29.33 48.98 -2.57
N ARG A 7 28.05 49.14 -2.89
CA ARG A 7 27.13 50.27 -2.62
C ARG A 7 25.81 50.08 -3.37
N VAL A 8 24.70 50.07 -2.67
CA VAL A 8 23.85 51.22 -2.27
C VAL A 8 23.11 51.83 -3.49
N GLY A 9 21.80 51.94 -3.48
CA GLY A 9 20.94 52.75 -2.73
C GLY A 9 19.52 52.78 -3.30
N ARG A 10 18.57 52.54 -2.49
CA ARG A 10 17.58 53.54 -2.00
C ARG A 10 17.15 54.59 -3.02
N ASN A 11 15.89 54.49 -3.48
CA ASN A 11 15.04 55.68 -3.49
C ASN A 11 13.57 55.31 -3.27
N MET A 12 13.12 55.85 -2.15
CA MET A 12 11.77 55.94 -1.64
C MET A 12 11.28 57.35 -1.95
N ARG A 13 10.02 57.52 -2.37
CA ARG A 13 9.08 58.56 -1.88
C ARG A 13 8.00 58.88 -2.91
N LYS A 14 6.80 58.51 -2.46
CA LYS A 14 5.67 59.44 -2.25
C LYS A 14 5.15 60.23 -3.46
N PHE A 15 3.89 59.95 -3.82
CA PHE A 15 2.94 61.05 -4.03
C PHE A 15 1.55 60.64 -3.51
N VAL A 16 1.00 61.53 -2.70
CA VAL A 16 -0.25 61.46 -1.96
C VAL A 16 -1.23 62.47 -2.57
N LEU A 17 -2.49 62.10 -2.62
CA LEU A 17 -3.70 62.93 -2.46
C LEU A 17 -4.23 63.79 -3.67
N ARG A 18 -5.50 63.57 -4.01
CA ARG A 18 -6.65 64.48 -3.85
C ARG A 18 -7.87 63.93 -4.58
N LEU A 19 -8.85 63.57 -3.83
CA LEU A 19 -10.22 64.12 -3.62
C LEU A 19 -10.89 64.75 -4.84
N GLY A 20 -12.11 64.28 -5.12
CA GLY A 20 -13.11 64.99 -5.94
C GLY A 20 -14.45 64.26 -5.93
N ILE A 21 -15.31 64.63 -4.95
CA ILE A 21 -16.73 64.27 -4.86
C ILE A 21 -17.48 65.09 -5.90
N LEU A 22 -18.38 64.54 -6.69
CA LEU A 22 -19.55 65.23 -7.19
C LEU A 22 -20.73 64.26 -7.41
N SER A 23 -21.73 64.41 -6.55
CA SER A 23 -23.11 63.98 -6.74
C SER A 23 -23.76 64.74 -7.84
N PHE A 24 -24.54 64.10 -8.71
CA PHE A 24 -25.65 64.72 -9.37
C PHE A 24 -26.80 63.76 -9.60
N CYS A 25 -27.89 63.95 -8.91
CA CYS A 25 -29.21 63.40 -9.20
C CYS A 25 -29.79 64.05 -10.43
N LEU A 26 -30.38 63.30 -11.34
CA LEU A 26 -31.58 63.78 -12.05
C LEU A 26 -32.46 62.61 -12.49
N ALA A 27 -33.77 62.85 -12.33
CA ALA A 27 -34.85 61.91 -12.45
C ALA A 27 -35.45 61.85 -13.87
N LEU A 28 -36.19 60.78 -14.10
CA LEU A 28 -37.33 60.57 -15.01
C LEU A 28 -37.19 60.77 -16.52
N ALA A 29 -37.36 59.68 -17.27
CA ALA A 29 -38.36 59.61 -18.32
C ALA A 29 -38.79 58.17 -18.57
N VAL A 30 -40.06 57.91 -18.35
CA VAL A 30 -40.77 56.65 -18.72
C VAL A 30 -40.99 56.66 -20.22
N SER A 31 -40.56 55.57 -20.89
CA SER A 31 -41.06 55.27 -22.24
C SER A 31 -41.34 53.78 -22.30
N LEU A 32 -42.59 53.44 -22.29
CA LEU A 32 -43.12 52.10 -22.62
C LEU A 32 -42.80 51.75 -24.06
N VAL A 33 -41.99 50.73 -24.26
CA VAL A 33 -41.92 49.98 -25.52
C VAL A 33 -42.13 48.51 -25.19
N ASN A 34 -43.32 48.01 -25.58
CA ASN A 34 -43.63 46.60 -25.58
C ASN A 34 -42.77 45.88 -26.62
N GLY A 35 -41.72 45.19 -26.14
CA GLY A 35 -40.98 44.20 -26.90
C GLY A 35 -41.05 42.84 -26.15
N PRO A 36 -41.03 41.70 -26.85
CA PRO A 36 -41.18 40.42 -26.18
C PRO A 36 -40.01 40.20 -25.22
N VAL A 37 -40.36 40.02 -23.95
CA VAL A 37 -39.45 39.63 -22.89
C VAL A 37 -38.91 38.25 -23.23
N PHE A 38 -37.70 38.17 -23.77
CA PHE A 38 -36.91 36.92 -23.73
C PHE A 38 -36.53 36.70 -22.27
N ALA A 39 -37.38 35.98 -21.55
CA ALA A 39 -36.99 35.35 -20.32
C ALA A 39 -35.85 34.36 -20.64
N PRO A 40 -34.67 34.45 -19.99
CA PRO A 40 -33.71 33.37 -20.08
C PRO A 40 -34.42 32.12 -19.52
N ARG A 41 -34.69 31.16 -20.40
CA ARG A 41 -35.09 29.84 -20.03
C ARG A 41 -33.92 29.30 -19.19
N MET A 42 -34.04 29.44 -17.88
CA MET A 42 -33.30 28.58 -16.98
C MET A 42 -33.76 27.15 -17.33
N ALA A 43 -32.99 26.54 -18.23
CA ALA A 43 -33.15 25.15 -18.54
C ALA A 43 -33.01 24.41 -17.22
N LEU A 44 -34.05 23.69 -16.86
CA LEU A 44 -34.07 22.66 -15.84
C LEU A 44 -32.84 21.75 -15.99
N ALA A 45 -31.86 21.97 -15.15
CA ALA A 45 -31.00 20.91 -14.68
C ALA A 45 -31.65 20.33 -13.41
N ALA A 46 -32.78 19.70 -13.60
CA ALA A 46 -33.48 18.96 -12.55
C ALA A 46 -33.77 17.58 -13.13
N ASP A 47 -32.74 16.75 -13.11
CA ASP A 47 -32.76 15.28 -12.99
C ASP A 47 -31.32 14.77 -12.81
N ALA A 48 -30.56 15.37 -11.90
CA ALA A 48 -29.61 14.61 -11.13
C ALA A 48 -30.45 14.10 -9.96
N ALA A 49 -30.99 12.87 -10.09
CA ALA A 49 -31.37 12.12 -8.92
C ALA A 49 -30.26 12.33 -7.88
N SER A 50 -30.62 12.73 -6.66
CA SER A 50 -29.66 12.87 -5.58
C SER A 50 -28.97 11.52 -5.46
N ALA A 51 -27.80 11.39 -6.10
CA ALA A 51 -27.01 10.19 -5.93
C ALA A 51 -26.79 10.10 -4.41
N ASP A 52 -27.27 9.03 -3.78
CA ASP A 52 -27.00 8.78 -2.39
C ASP A 52 -25.50 8.82 -2.22
N VAL A 53 -25.02 9.82 -1.46
CA VAL A 53 -23.59 10.00 -1.18
C VAL A 53 -23.34 9.75 0.30
N ARG A 54 -22.16 9.30 0.61
CA ARG A 54 -21.67 9.10 1.97
C ARG A 54 -20.31 9.71 2.16
N THR A 55 -19.93 9.99 3.38
CA THR A 55 -18.65 10.58 3.71
C THR A 55 -17.84 9.60 4.54
N VAL A 56 -16.56 9.44 4.15
CA VAL A 56 -15.58 8.63 4.86
C VAL A 56 -14.39 9.52 5.24
N VAL A 57 -13.81 9.28 6.41
CA VAL A 57 -12.59 9.99 6.85
C VAL A 57 -11.38 9.12 6.57
N ASP A 58 -10.46 9.62 5.73
CA ASP A 58 -9.26 8.86 5.37
C ASP A 58 -8.15 8.93 6.44
N MET A 59 -7.04 8.25 6.22
CA MET A 59 -5.95 8.18 7.21
C MET A 59 -5.15 9.49 7.34
N ALA A 60 -5.39 10.49 6.49
CA ALA A 60 -4.90 11.86 6.66
C ALA A 60 -5.90 12.75 7.42
N GLY A 61 -7.06 12.23 7.84
CA GLY A 61 -8.13 12.99 8.49
C GLY A 61 -8.96 13.83 7.53
N ARG A 62 -8.92 13.57 6.21
CA ARG A 62 -9.70 14.27 5.21
C ARG A 62 -11.08 13.61 5.08
N SER A 63 -12.12 14.43 5.00
CA SER A 63 -13.48 13.96 4.67
C SER A 63 -13.61 13.80 3.16
N VAL A 64 -13.83 12.59 2.70
CA VAL A 64 -13.98 12.23 1.29
C VAL A 64 -15.43 11.83 1.02
N VAL A 65 -16.05 12.50 0.06
CA VAL A 65 -17.43 12.19 -0.38
C VAL A 65 -17.35 11.10 -1.43
N LEU A 66 -18.09 10.02 -1.21
CA LEU A 66 -18.16 8.85 -2.07
C LEU A 66 -19.61 8.60 -2.50
N PRO A 67 -19.89 8.01 -3.66
CA PRO A 67 -21.20 7.48 -3.98
C PRO A 67 -21.58 6.36 -3.00
N ALA A 68 -22.87 6.08 -2.87
CA ALA A 68 -23.36 4.98 -2.03
C ALA A 68 -22.73 3.65 -2.41
N GLU A 69 -22.64 3.38 -3.72
CA GLU A 69 -22.05 2.17 -4.29
C GLU A 69 -20.76 2.50 -5.05
N ILE A 70 -19.73 1.69 -4.85
CA ILE A 70 -18.46 1.78 -5.57
C ILE A 70 -18.40 0.69 -6.63
N HIS A 71 -18.20 1.06 -7.89
CA HIS A 71 -18.09 0.15 -9.04
C HIS A 71 -16.72 0.18 -9.69
N ARG A 72 -16.00 1.32 -9.64
CA ARG A 72 -14.70 1.51 -10.28
C ARG A 72 -13.71 2.11 -9.32
N ILE A 73 -12.64 1.38 -9.06
CA ILE A 73 -11.57 1.76 -8.14
C ILE A 73 -10.30 1.99 -8.94
N GLY A 74 -9.67 3.16 -8.76
CA GLY A 74 -8.32 3.42 -9.24
C GLY A 74 -7.29 3.16 -8.14
N THR A 75 -6.14 2.61 -8.47
CA THR A 75 -5.02 2.43 -7.53
C THR A 75 -3.77 3.08 -8.09
N LEU A 76 -3.05 3.87 -7.27
CA LEU A 76 -1.94 4.72 -7.70
C LEU A 76 -0.72 4.60 -6.78
N GLY A 77 0.47 4.60 -7.37
CA GLY A 77 1.73 4.49 -6.66
C GLY A 77 2.07 3.06 -6.27
N SER A 78 1.75 2.66 -5.06
CA SER A 78 1.98 1.30 -4.55
C SER A 78 0.87 0.34 -4.98
N VAL A 79 0.60 0.26 -6.28
CA VAL A 79 -0.54 -0.43 -6.88
C VAL A 79 -0.73 -1.84 -6.33
N GLY A 80 0.32 -2.67 -6.34
CA GLY A 80 0.18 -4.07 -5.89
C GLY A 80 -0.30 -4.22 -4.45
N VAL A 81 0.11 -3.36 -3.53
CA VAL A 81 -0.38 -3.43 -2.15
C VAL A 81 -1.78 -2.84 -2.01
N LEU A 82 -2.11 -1.79 -2.77
CA LEU A 82 -3.44 -1.19 -2.75
C LEU A 82 -4.49 -2.14 -3.34
N ASN A 83 -4.13 -2.84 -4.43
CA ASN A 83 -4.97 -3.90 -5.00
C ASN A 83 -5.27 -4.99 -3.94
N ALA A 84 -4.25 -5.43 -3.19
CA ALA A 84 -4.42 -6.47 -2.18
C ALA A 84 -5.47 -6.10 -1.11
N PHE A 85 -5.61 -4.81 -0.76
CA PHE A 85 -6.66 -4.36 0.16
C PHE A 85 -8.06 -4.41 -0.46
N VAL A 86 -8.19 -4.15 -1.76
CA VAL A 86 -9.47 -4.28 -2.49
C VAL A 86 -9.81 -5.77 -2.69
N GLU A 87 -8.83 -6.57 -3.05
CA GLU A 87 -8.95 -8.02 -3.27
C GLU A 87 -9.35 -8.74 -1.97
N LEU A 88 -8.77 -8.32 -0.82
CA LEU A 88 -9.14 -8.83 0.51
C LEU A 88 -10.63 -8.66 0.81
N MET A 89 -11.26 -7.60 0.32
CA MET A 89 -12.69 -7.34 0.51
C MET A 89 -13.58 -8.16 -0.46
N GLY A 90 -12.98 -9.03 -1.27
CA GLY A 90 -13.67 -9.76 -2.34
C GLY A 90 -14.08 -8.86 -3.52
N GLU A 91 -13.50 -7.67 -3.63
CA GLU A 91 -13.90 -6.64 -4.60
C GLU A 91 -12.85 -6.41 -5.69
N GLY A 92 -11.94 -7.37 -5.91
CA GLY A 92 -10.89 -7.29 -6.93
C GLY A 92 -11.40 -6.93 -8.32
N SER A 93 -12.59 -7.40 -8.71
CA SER A 93 -13.25 -7.10 -9.99
C SER A 93 -13.55 -5.60 -10.22
N LYS A 94 -13.53 -4.78 -9.17
CA LYS A 94 -13.76 -3.33 -9.24
C LYS A 94 -12.50 -2.52 -9.53
N ILE A 95 -11.31 -3.12 -9.46
CA ILE A 95 -10.05 -2.46 -9.82
C ILE A 95 -10.07 -2.20 -11.32
N TYR A 96 -9.85 -0.95 -11.73
CA TYR A 96 -10.08 -0.54 -13.10
C TYR A 96 -8.82 -0.33 -13.93
N ASN A 97 -7.70 0.07 -13.29
CA ASN A 97 -6.46 0.39 -13.99
C ASN A 97 -5.47 -0.78 -14.00
N GLN A 98 -4.57 -0.75 -14.97
CA GLN A 98 -3.44 -1.67 -15.03
C GLN A 98 -2.49 -1.48 -13.84
N MET A 99 -1.70 -2.53 -13.59
CA MET A 99 -0.52 -2.44 -12.74
C MET A 99 0.53 -1.55 -13.39
N SER A 100 1.19 -0.70 -12.58
CA SER A 100 2.27 0.16 -13.10
C SER A 100 3.49 -0.68 -13.54
N ALA A 101 4.35 -0.09 -14.40
CA ALA A 101 5.48 -0.77 -15.03
C ALA A 101 6.43 -1.49 -14.04
N GLY A 102 6.49 -1.05 -12.77
CA GLY A 102 7.29 -1.72 -11.74
C GLY A 102 6.79 -3.11 -11.35
N PHE A 103 5.51 -3.39 -11.59
CA PHE A 103 4.86 -4.66 -11.24
C PHE A 103 4.68 -5.60 -12.44
N THR A 104 4.87 -5.13 -13.67
CA THR A 104 4.64 -5.93 -14.89
C THR A 104 5.90 -6.56 -15.47
N LYS A 105 7.07 -6.21 -14.93
CA LYS A 105 8.38 -6.67 -15.48
C LYS A 105 8.72 -8.14 -15.21
N THR A 106 8.01 -8.78 -14.29
CA THR A 106 8.27 -10.17 -13.90
C THR A 106 6.95 -10.86 -13.56
N ASP A 107 6.94 -12.19 -13.61
CA ASP A 107 5.78 -13.02 -13.22
C ASP A 107 5.53 -13.05 -11.70
N ARG A 108 6.32 -12.31 -10.92
CA ARG A 108 6.20 -12.25 -9.46
C ARG A 108 4.79 -11.88 -9.01
N TRP A 109 4.08 -11.07 -9.80
CA TRP A 109 2.77 -10.53 -9.50
C TRP A 109 1.64 -11.26 -10.25
N LYS A 110 1.89 -12.47 -10.76
CA LYS A 110 0.94 -13.25 -11.57
C LYS A 110 -0.42 -13.45 -10.90
N MET A 111 -0.45 -13.53 -9.56
CA MET A 111 -1.68 -13.74 -8.80
C MET A 111 -2.61 -12.52 -8.80
N GLN A 112 -2.10 -11.32 -8.99
CA GLN A 112 -2.93 -10.12 -9.18
C GLN A 112 -3.89 -10.28 -10.37
N TYR A 113 -3.43 -10.90 -11.46
CA TYR A 113 -4.25 -11.18 -12.63
C TYR A 113 -5.20 -12.38 -12.46
N GLN A 114 -5.05 -13.14 -11.39
CA GLN A 114 -6.04 -14.16 -11.01
C GLN A 114 -7.15 -13.56 -10.15
N PHE A 115 -6.81 -12.65 -9.25
CA PHE A 115 -7.79 -11.98 -8.37
C PHE A 115 -8.57 -10.87 -9.11
N ALA A 116 -7.93 -10.22 -10.07
CA ALA A 116 -8.49 -9.10 -10.84
C ALA A 116 -8.09 -9.19 -12.33
N PRO A 117 -8.62 -10.17 -13.11
CA PRO A 117 -8.19 -10.40 -14.50
C PRO A 117 -8.31 -9.17 -15.40
N GLN A 118 -9.33 -8.32 -15.17
CA GLN A 118 -9.61 -7.14 -15.98
C GLN A 118 -8.50 -6.08 -15.93
N ILE A 119 -7.61 -6.10 -14.93
CA ILE A 119 -6.50 -5.14 -14.85
C ILE A 119 -5.47 -5.32 -15.96
N ALA A 120 -5.47 -6.48 -16.67
CA ALA A 120 -4.57 -6.71 -17.78
C ALA A 120 -4.83 -5.74 -18.95
N ASP A 121 -6.09 -5.38 -19.16
CA ASP A 121 -6.56 -4.56 -20.28
C ASP A 121 -7.04 -3.16 -19.84
N GLY A 122 -6.90 -2.82 -18.56
CA GLY A 122 -7.32 -1.53 -18.02
C GLY A 122 -6.46 -0.35 -18.53
N PRO A 123 -6.87 0.90 -18.30
CA PRO A 123 -6.04 2.05 -18.64
C PRO A 123 -4.83 2.17 -17.70
N LEU A 124 -3.75 2.76 -18.17
CA LEU A 124 -2.65 3.20 -17.30
C LEU A 124 -3.03 4.51 -16.62
N PHE A 125 -2.80 4.59 -15.30
CA PHE A 125 -2.97 5.80 -14.50
C PHE A 125 -1.66 6.50 -14.17
N GLU A 126 -0.55 5.81 -14.37
CA GLU A 126 0.81 6.32 -14.20
C GLU A 126 1.67 5.86 -15.38
N ASP A 127 2.59 6.70 -15.82
CA ASP A 127 3.59 6.33 -16.82
C ASP A 127 4.75 5.50 -16.21
N ALA A 128 5.76 5.20 -17.02
CA ALA A 128 6.93 4.44 -16.59
C ALA A 128 7.78 5.17 -15.52
N ASN A 129 7.66 6.49 -15.40
CA ASN A 129 8.33 7.32 -14.40
C ASN A 129 7.47 7.54 -13.15
N ARG A 130 6.26 6.96 -13.09
CA ARG A 130 5.24 7.15 -12.05
C ARG A 130 4.61 8.55 -12.04
N GLU A 131 4.66 9.25 -13.18
CA GLU A 131 3.91 10.49 -13.34
C GLU A 131 2.45 10.19 -13.62
N LEU A 132 1.55 10.98 -13.00
CA LEU A 132 0.11 10.78 -13.14
C LEU A 132 -0.38 11.07 -14.56
N LEU A 133 -1.08 10.12 -15.16
CA LEU A 133 -1.80 10.30 -16.42
C LEU A 133 -3.22 10.80 -16.11
N LEU A 134 -3.33 12.07 -15.69
CA LEU A 134 -4.57 12.65 -15.16
C LEU A 134 -5.74 12.56 -16.15
N GLU A 135 -5.49 12.72 -17.44
CA GLU A 135 -6.53 12.59 -18.48
C GLU A 135 -7.13 11.19 -18.50
N ASN A 136 -6.30 10.13 -18.38
CA ASN A 136 -6.77 8.75 -18.31
C ASN A 136 -7.63 8.52 -17.07
N ILE A 137 -7.22 9.08 -15.93
CA ILE A 137 -7.95 8.97 -14.66
C ILE A 137 -9.32 9.64 -14.78
N LEU A 138 -9.39 10.84 -15.34
CA LEU A 138 -10.63 11.57 -15.55
C LEU A 138 -11.57 10.86 -16.54
N GLN A 139 -11.01 10.30 -17.62
CA GLN A 139 -11.78 9.53 -18.62
C GLN A 139 -12.32 8.21 -18.03
N ALA A 140 -11.59 7.59 -17.13
CA ALA A 140 -11.98 6.35 -16.47
C ALA A 140 -13.23 6.51 -15.60
N ARG A 141 -13.53 7.72 -15.10
CA ARG A 141 -14.66 8.04 -14.22
C ARG A 141 -14.72 7.05 -13.05
N THR A 142 -13.57 6.90 -12.36
CA THR A 142 -13.50 6.08 -11.14
C THR A 142 -14.36 6.70 -10.05
N ASP A 143 -15.05 5.85 -9.29
CA ASP A 143 -15.83 6.28 -8.13
C ASP A 143 -14.93 6.72 -6.97
N VAL A 144 -13.77 6.09 -6.88
CA VAL A 144 -12.72 6.40 -5.89
C VAL A 144 -11.36 5.96 -6.40
N CYS A 145 -10.34 6.75 -6.08
CA CYS A 145 -8.95 6.34 -6.20
C CYS A 145 -8.34 6.05 -4.83
N LEU A 146 -7.38 5.15 -4.76
CA LEU A 146 -6.60 4.83 -3.57
C LEU A 146 -5.14 5.22 -3.82
N THR A 147 -4.50 5.84 -2.83
CA THR A 147 -3.07 6.17 -2.90
C THR A 147 -2.42 6.17 -1.52
N MET A 148 -1.11 5.98 -1.49
CA MET A 148 -0.27 6.16 -0.30
C MET A 148 0.55 7.47 -0.35
N THR A 149 0.27 8.35 -1.32
CA THR A 149 1.00 9.61 -1.52
C THR A 149 0.04 10.79 -1.31
N LYS A 150 0.34 11.64 -0.33
CA LYS A 150 -0.52 12.80 0.01
C LYS A 150 -0.65 13.78 -1.15
N GLU A 151 0.42 14.00 -1.88
CA GLU A 151 0.47 14.89 -3.04
C GLU A 151 -0.46 14.39 -4.15
N THR A 152 -0.42 13.08 -4.43
CA THR A 152 -1.34 12.44 -5.39
C THR A 152 -2.80 12.63 -4.98
N ALA A 153 -3.12 12.39 -3.71
CA ALA A 153 -4.47 12.57 -3.20
C ALA A 153 -4.95 14.01 -3.37
N GLN A 154 -4.10 15.01 -3.08
CA GLN A 154 -4.41 16.42 -3.26
C GLN A 154 -4.59 16.83 -4.73
N VAL A 155 -3.78 16.25 -5.64
CA VAL A 155 -3.94 16.51 -7.08
C VAL A 155 -5.28 15.98 -7.57
N LEU A 156 -5.66 14.77 -7.19
CA LEU A 156 -6.93 14.15 -7.60
C LEU A 156 -8.12 14.92 -7.05
N GLU A 157 -8.10 15.29 -5.77
CA GLU A 157 -9.15 16.09 -5.12
C GLU A 157 -9.39 17.43 -5.84
N ARG A 158 -8.31 18.18 -6.17
CA ARG A 158 -8.41 19.43 -6.93
C ARG A 158 -9.02 19.27 -8.32
N ASN A 159 -8.96 18.07 -8.88
CA ASN A 159 -9.55 17.73 -10.17
C ASN A 159 -10.91 17.00 -10.04
N GLY A 160 -11.52 17.03 -8.87
CA GLY A 160 -12.86 16.47 -8.63
C GLY A 160 -12.90 14.94 -8.59
N VAL A 161 -11.76 14.27 -8.41
CA VAL A 161 -11.67 12.82 -8.27
C VAL A 161 -11.60 12.47 -6.78
N ALA A 162 -12.58 11.72 -6.28
CA ALA A 162 -12.55 11.21 -4.91
C ALA A 162 -11.32 10.33 -4.70
N CYS A 163 -10.54 10.58 -3.64
CA CYS A 163 -9.32 9.85 -3.39
C CYS A 163 -9.13 9.60 -1.90
N ILE A 164 -8.98 8.32 -1.54
CA ILE A 164 -8.67 7.86 -0.19
C ILE A 164 -7.15 7.74 -0.05
N TYR A 165 -6.63 8.43 0.95
CA TYR A 165 -5.24 8.29 1.36
C TYR A 165 -5.09 7.20 2.41
N LEU A 166 -4.15 6.29 2.19
CA LEU A 166 -3.81 5.18 3.08
C LEU A 166 -2.35 5.30 3.52
N GLU A 167 -2.09 5.11 4.81
CA GLU A 167 -0.74 5.13 5.38
C GLU A 167 -0.65 4.11 6.50
N TRP A 168 0.47 3.38 6.57
CA TRP A 168 0.77 2.53 7.71
C TRP A 168 2.27 2.46 7.98
N LYS A 169 2.62 2.55 9.26
CA LYS A 169 3.99 2.49 9.79
C LYS A 169 4.21 1.26 10.68
N ASN A 170 3.12 0.64 11.10
CA ASN A 170 3.10 -0.53 11.96
C ASN A 170 1.89 -1.43 11.62
N VAL A 171 1.75 -2.52 12.34
CA VAL A 171 0.68 -3.53 12.12
C VAL A 171 -0.71 -2.98 12.44
N ASP A 172 -0.82 -2.16 13.51
CA ASP A 172 -2.11 -1.58 13.89
C ASP A 172 -2.62 -0.61 12.82
N ASP A 173 -1.71 0.08 12.14
CA ASP A 173 -2.08 0.92 11.00
C ASP A 173 -2.63 0.07 9.83
N VAL A 174 -2.10 -1.12 9.59
CA VAL A 174 -2.64 -2.04 8.57
C VAL A 174 -4.08 -2.44 8.92
N LYS A 175 -4.36 -2.75 10.17
CA LYS A 175 -5.74 -3.05 10.63
C LYS A 175 -6.65 -1.84 10.46
N ARG A 176 -6.19 -0.63 10.79
CA ARG A 176 -6.94 0.61 10.54
C ARG A 176 -7.23 0.84 9.06
N ALA A 177 -6.26 0.57 8.19
CA ALA A 177 -6.46 0.65 6.75
C ALA A 177 -7.51 -0.37 6.27
N VAL A 178 -7.53 -1.59 6.82
CA VAL A 178 -8.56 -2.60 6.53
C VAL A 178 -9.93 -2.13 7.01
N THR A 179 -10.04 -1.57 8.21
CA THR A 179 -11.30 -0.98 8.71
C THR A 179 -11.80 0.10 7.75
N LEU A 180 -10.93 1.03 7.37
CA LEU A 180 -11.26 2.09 6.41
C LEU A 180 -11.72 1.52 5.06
N MET A 181 -11.03 0.49 4.53
CA MET A 181 -11.45 -0.15 3.28
C MET A 181 -12.82 -0.85 3.42
N GLY A 182 -13.10 -1.43 4.59
CA GLY A 182 -14.45 -1.93 4.91
C GLY A 182 -15.52 -0.85 4.85
N GLU A 183 -15.22 0.36 5.34
CA GLU A 183 -16.11 1.52 5.21
C GLU A 183 -16.21 2.00 3.76
N VAL A 184 -15.10 2.14 3.04
CA VAL A 184 -15.06 2.58 1.63
C VAL A 184 -15.84 1.65 0.72
N LEU A 185 -15.81 0.33 0.95
CA LEU A 185 -16.39 -0.66 0.07
C LEU A 185 -17.72 -1.26 0.59
N ASN A 186 -18.26 -0.74 1.69
CA ASN A 186 -19.44 -1.30 2.38
C ASN A 186 -19.23 -2.79 2.78
N LYS A 187 -18.00 -3.14 3.22
CA LYS A 187 -17.59 -4.50 3.61
C LYS A 187 -17.11 -4.56 5.07
N LYS A 188 -17.82 -3.87 5.94
CA LYS A 188 -17.45 -3.81 7.35
C LYS A 188 -17.33 -5.21 7.98
N ASP A 189 -18.25 -6.11 7.70
CA ASP A 189 -18.23 -7.48 8.26
C ASP A 189 -16.99 -8.25 7.81
N THR A 190 -16.56 -8.07 6.55
CA THR A 190 -15.33 -8.68 6.03
C THR A 190 -14.09 -8.10 6.72
N ALA A 191 -14.07 -6.77 6.92
CA ALA A 191 -12.98 -6.11 7.62
C ALA A 191 -12.86 -6.58 9.07
N ASP A 192 -13.98 -6.65 9.79
CA ASP A 192 -14.04 -7.12 11.18
C ASP A 192 -13.62 -8.60 11.28
N ALA A 193 -14.08 -9.46 10.36
CA ALA A 193 -13.69 -10.87 10.29
C ALA A 193 -12.18 -11.04 10.01
N TYR A 194 -11.60 -10.21 9.12
CA TYR A 194 -10.16 -10.22 8.87
C TYR A 194 -9.36 -9.81 10.10
N ILE A 195 -9.78 -8.75 10.79
CA ILE A 195 -9.08 -8.29 12.01
C ILE A 195 -9.12 -9.38 13.10
N ALA A 196 -10.28 -10.02 13.29
CA ALA A 196 -10.41 -11.13 14.21
C ALA A 196 -9.52 -12.33 13.83
N TYR A 197 -9.47 -12.67 12.54
CA TYR A 197 -8.56 -13.70 12.02
C TYR A 197 -7.08 -13.33 12.28
N PHE A 198 -6.71 -12.07 12.00
CA PHE A 198 -5.34 -11.59 12.23
C PHE A 198 -4.94 -11.79 13.70
N ASP A 199 -5.78 -11.32 14.62
CA ASP A 199 -5.52 -11.42 16.07
C ASP A 199 -5.49 -12.88 16.55
N GLU A 200 -6.39 -13.73 16.04
CA GLU A 200 -6.39 -15.17 16.31
C GLU A 200 -5.04 -15.81 15.91
N LYS A 201 -4.53 -15.49 14.70
CA LYS A 201 -3.27 -16.10 14.23
C LYS A 201 -2.05 -15.63 15.00
N LEU A 202 -2.01 -14.37 15.42
CA LEU A 202 -0.96 -13.89 16.32
C LEU A 202 -1.03 -14.57 17.70
N ALA A 203 -2.23 -14.69 18.28
CA ALA A 203 -2.42 -15.39 19.54
C ALA A 203 -2.01 -16.88 19.46
N GLN A 204 -2.37 -17.54 18.35
CA GLN A 204 -1.95 -18.92 18.06
C GLN A 204 -0.42 -19.03 17.99
N ALA A 205 0.23 -18.14 17.24
CA ALA A 205 1.68 -18.11 17.10
C ALA A 205 2.37 -17.90 18.47
N ALA A 206 1.91 -16.92 19.23
CA ALA A 206 2.41 -16.63 20.58
C ALA A 206 2.26 -17.83 21.53
N SER A 207 1.10 -18.51 21.52
CA SER A 207 0.85 -19.69 22.33
C SER A 207 1.81 -20.83 21.98
N LEU A 208 1.98 -21.13 20.70
CA LEU A 208 2.84 -22.22 20.22
C LEU A 208 4.33 -21.98 20.50
N THR A 209 4.76 -20.72 20.51
CA THR A 209 6.17 -20.35 20.73
C THR A 209 6.50 -19.96 22.18
N SER A 210 5.50 -19.90 23.06
CA SER A 210 5.65 -19.46 24.48
C SER A 210 6.65 -20.32 25.27
N GLY A 211 6.77 -21.61 24.95
CA GLY A 211 7.69 -22.53 25.58
C GLY A 211 9.13 -22.47 25.07
N ILE A 212 9.45 -21.62 24.08
CA ILE A 212 10.79 -21.50 23.51
C ILE A 212 11.57 -20.42 24.27
N PRO A 213 12.59 -20.79 25.07
CA PRO A 213 13.44 -19.81 25.73
C PRO A 213 14.13 -18.89 24.71
N GLU A 214 14.34 -17.62 25.05
CA GLU A 214 14.94 -16.64 24.13
C GLU A 214 16.30 -17.12 23.56
N LYS A 215 17.14 -17.71 24.39
CA LYS A 215 18.45 -18.26 23.98
C LYS A 215 18.38 -19.38 22.95
N ASP A 216 17.22 -20.05 22.84
CA ASP A 216 16.99 -21.18 21.93
C ASP A 216 16.20 -20.77 20.68
N ARG A 217 15.82 -19.50 20.58
CA ARG A 217 15.16 -18.94 19.41
C ARG A 217 16.13 -18.82 18.24
N LEU A 218 15.66 -19.17 17.06
CA LEU A 218 16.47 -19.16 15.85
C LEU A 218 16.65 -17.72 15.32
N LYS A 219 17.88 -17.44 14.88
CA LYS A 219 18.27 -16.17 14.29
C LYS A 219 17.88 -16.13 12.81
N VAL A 220 17.21 -15.06 12.39
CA VAL A 220 16.70 -14.86 11.03
C VAL A 220 17.25 -13.59 10.44
N LEU A 221 17.80 -13.69 9.22
CA LEU A 221 18.07 -12.55 8.35
C LEU A 221 16.95 -12.48 7.31
N TYR A 222 16.26 -11.33 7.22
CA TYR A 222 15.34 -11.02 6.12
C TYR A 222 15.84 -9.86 5.29
N GLY A 223 15.91 -10.02 3.97
CA GLY A 223 16.30 -8.95 3.06
C GLY A 223 17.04 -9.43 1.82
N ASP A 224 17.96 -8.60 1.36
CA ASP A 224 18.88 -8.91 0.27
C ASP A 224 20.25 -9.30 0.85
N PRO A 225 20.58 -10.60 0.92
CA PRO A 225 21.85 -11.04 1.48
C PRO A 225 23.06 -10.80 0.55
N VAL A 226 22.83 -10.40 -0.70
CA VAL A 226 23.88 -10.11 -1.70
C VAL A 226 24.10 -8.61 -1.81
N GLY A 227 23.01 -7.84 -1.87
CA GLY A 227 23.04 -6.38 -1.85
C GLY A 227 23.15 -5.77 -0.45
N PHE A 228 23.22 -6.61 0.58
CA PHE A 228 23.39 -6.21 1.98
C PHE A 228 22.39 -5.15 2.45
N THR A 229 21.12 -5.34 2.11
CA THR A 229 20.03 -4.45 2.52
C THR A 229 18.88 -5.20 3.15
N GLN A 230 18.35 -4.63 4.23
CA GLN A 230 17.10 -5.03 4.84
C GLN A 230 16.01 -4.03 4.42
N PRO A 231 14.76 -4.47 4.10
CA PRO A 231 13.75 -3.57 3.53
C PRO A 231 13.42 -2.36 4.41
N HIS A 232 12.92 -2.60 5.60
CA HIS A 232 12.62 -1.63 6.66
C HIS A 232 12.03 -2.35 7.87
N ILE A 233 11.96 -1.68 9.03
CA ILE A 233 11.59 -2.31 10.30
C ILE A 233 10.20 -2.98 10.30
N ILE A 234 9.20 -2.38 9.66
CA ILE A 234 7.86 -2.99 9.56
C ILE A 234 7.87 -4.30 8.77
N ALA A 235 8.92 -4.54 7.98
CA ALA A 235 9.03 -5.77 7.19
C ALA A 235 9.68 -6.92 7.94
N GLU A 236 10.04 -6.77 9.21
CA GLU A 236 10.69 -7.83 10.01
C GLU A 236 9.96 -8.19 11.32
N TRP A 237 8.89 -7.44 11.69
CA TRP A 237 8.14 -7.66 12.92
C TRP A 237 7.60 -9.10 13.04
N TRP A 238 7.19 -9.70 11.92
CA TRP A 238 6.63 -11.05 11.84
C TRP A 238 7.63 -12.15 12.24
N ILE A 239 8.94 -11.88 12.17
CA ILE A 239 9.98 -12.81 12.61
C ILE A 239 9.86 -13.06 14.11
N ARG A 240 9.66 -12.01 14.91
CA ARG A 240 9.48 -12.11 16.36
C ARG A 240 8.16 -12.80 16.70
N GLU A 241 7.09 -12.45 16.01
CA GLU A 241 5.78 -13.09 16.24
C GLU A 241 5.81 -14.59 15.90
N ALA A 242 6.62 -15.00 14.94
CA ALA A 242 6.87 -16.41 14.62
C ALA A 242 7.83 -17.11 15.59
N GLY A 243 8.29 -16.45 16.65
CA GLY A 243 9.21 -17.00 17.64
C GLY A 243 10.69 -16.94 17.27
N GLY A 244 11.07 -16.20 16.22
CA GLY A 244 12.46 -15.99 15.81
C GLY A 244 13.09 -14.72 16.42
N ILE A 245 14.37 -14.52 16.12
CA ILE A 245 15.13 -13.29 16.41
C ILE A 245 15.60 -12.70 15.09
N SER A 246 15.15 -11.48 14.75
CA SER A 246 15.71 -10.77 13.60
C SER A 246 17.11 -10.28 13.92
N VAL A 247 18.11 -10.68 13.11
CA VAL A 247 19.50 -10.25 13.31
C VAL A 247 19.72 -8.78 12.94
N THR A 248 18.76 -8.17 12.26
CA THR A 248 18.78 -6.76 11.87
C THR A 248 17.97 -5.86 12.82
N ASP A 249 17.31 -6.43 13.81
CA ASP A 249 16.59 -5.66 14.84
C ASP A 249 17.58 -5.02 15.80
N ASP A 250 17.72 -3.71 15.72
CA ASP A 250 18.60 -2.89 16.56
C ASP A 250 17.81 -1.92 17.45
N GLY A 251 16.50 -2.16 17.60
CA GLY A 251 15.62 -1.33 18.41
C GLY A 251 15.27 0.03 17.78
N ARG A 252 15.62 0.28 16.50
CA ARG A 252 15.23 1.51 15.80
C ARG A 252 13.71 1.58 15.64
N SER A 253 13.19 2.80 15.71
CA SER A 253 11.76 3.09 15.52
C SER A 253 11.43 3.59 14.12
N SER A 254 12.44 3.88 13.29
CA SER A 254 12.25 4.44 11.94
C SER A 254 11.92 3.35 10.93
N GLY A 255 11.14 3.69 9.90
CA GLY A 255 10.88 2.84 8.75
C GLY A 255 12.03 2.77 7.74
N GLU A 256 13.21 3.26 8.09
CA GLU A 256 14.36 3.32 7.19
C GLU A 256 14.96 1.95 6.93
N ARG A 257 15.46 1.78 5.71
CA ARG A 257 16.22 0.58 5.35
C ARG A 257 17.52 0.53 6.12
N ARG A 258 17.89 -0.67 6.56
CA ARG A 258 19.22 -0.94 7.06
C ARG A 258 20.11 -1.46 5.94
N THR A 259 21.34 -0.96 5.88
CA THR A 259 22.44 -1.56 5.14
C THR A 259 23.37 -2.25 6.14
N TYR A 260 24.00 -3.32 5.72
CA TYR A 260 24.96 -4.09 6.50
C TYR A 260 26.09 -4.57 5.58
N THR A 261 27.08 -5.23 6.12
CA THR A 261 28.22 -5.76 5.38
C THR A 261 28.22 -7.29 5.40
N LEU A 262 29.09 -7.90 4.59
CA LEU A 262 29.32 -9.35 4.67
C LEU A 262 29.87 -9.74 6.06
N GLU A 263 30.74 -8.91 6.64
CA GLU A 263 31.29 -9.11 7.98
C GLU A 263 30.19 -9.12 9.05
N ASP A 264 29.22 -8.19 8.97
CA ASP A 264 28.06 -8.19 9.86
C ASP A 264 27.25 -9.49 9.72
N LEU A 265 26.98 -9.94 8.50
CA LEU A 265 26.27 -11.18 8.23
C LEU A 265 27.00 -12.40 8.81
N LEU A 266 28.30 -12.45 8.64
CA LEU A 266 29.15 -13.53 9.20
C LEU A 266 29.18 -13.50 10.74
N LEU A 267 29.20 -12.30 11.35
CA LEU A 267 29.14 -12.11 12.79
C LEU A 267 27.79 -12.53 13.36
N TRP A 268 26.69 -12.12 12.74
CA TRP A 268 25.34 -12.51 13.13
C TRP A 268 25.11 -14.00 13.00
N ASN A 269 25.70 -14.60 11.95
CA ASN A 269 25.62 -16.03 11.63
C ASN A 269 24.18 -16.56 11.76
N PRO A 270 23.23 -16.12 10.93
CA PRO A 270 21.82 -16.50 11.04
C PRO A 270 21.60 -18.01 10.81
N ASP A 271 20.62 -18.55 11.52
CA ASP A 271 20.14 -19.94 11.36
C ASP A 271 19.25 -20.11 10.13
N VAL A 272 18.58 -19.00 9.74
CA VAL A 272 17.66 -18.93 8.59
C VAL A 272 17.90 -17.63 7.85
N ILE A 273 17.94 -17.69 6.50
CA ILE A 273 17.94 -16.53 5.62
C ILE A 273 16.65 -16.54 4.79
N VAL A 274 15.93 -15.41 4.79
CA VAL A 274 14.78 -15.17 3.92
C VAL A 274 15.15 -14.09 2.93
N ALA A 275 15.32 -14.46 1.67
CA ALA A 275 15.69 -13.55 0.59
C ALA A 275 14.45 -13.10 -0.22
N ASN A 276 14.60 -12.05 -0.99
CA ASN A 276 13.51 -11.53 -1.84
C ASN A 276 13.33 -12.33 -3.13
N THR A 277 14.37 -13.01 -3.62
CA THR A 277 14.35 -13.76 -4.88
C THR A 277 15.21 -15.03 -4.81
N ALA A 278 14.86 -16.03 -5.62
CA ALA A 278 15.65 -17.25 -5.78
C ALA A 278 17.07 -16.96 -6.27
N ARG A 279 17.24 -15.97 -7.17
CA ARG A 279 18.54 -15.55 -7.69
C ARG A 279 19.50 -15.12 -6.57
N GLN A 280 19.01 -14.38 -5.57
CA GLN A 280 19.84 -13.98 -4.43
C GLN A 280 20.33 -15.20 -3.63
N ILE A 281 19.49 -16.21 -3.48
CA ILE A 281 19.90 -17.47 -2.80
C ILE A 281 20.94 -18.23 -3.62
N GLU A 282 20.78 -18.30 -4.93
CA GLU A 282 21.74 -18.96 -5.83
C GLU A 282 23.10 -18.24 -5.83
N GLU A 283 23.10 -16.92 -5.96
CA GLU A 283 24.32 -16.10 -5.89
C GLU A 283 25.04 -16.28 -4.55
N MET A 284 24.32 -16.27 -3.44
CA MET A 284 24.87 -16.50 -2.11
C MET A 284 25.48 -17.92 -1.99
N ARG A 285 24.76 -18.96 -2.44
CA ARG A 285 25.25 -20.36 -2.40
C ARG A 285 26.47 -20.59 -3.29
N GLY A 286 26.55 -19.89 -4.41
CA GLY A 286 27.70 -19.92 -5.34
C GLY A 286 28.93 -19.20 -4.82
N ASN A 287 28.80 -18.33 -3.84
CA ASN A 287 29.90 -17.50 -3.33
C ASN A 287 30.59 -18.18 -2.13
N PRO A 288 31.89 -18.53 -2.23
CA PRO A 288 32.64 -19.18 -1.15
C PRO A 288 32.61 -18.46 0.20
N ASN A 289 32.45 -17.16 0.21
CA ASN A 289 32.44 -16.33 1.42
C ASN A 289 31.27 -16.63 2.35
N TYR A 290 30.17 -17.21 1.82
CA TYR A 290 29.00 -17.58 2.63
C TYR A 290 29.04 -19.00 3.19
N ARG A 291 30.05 -19.81 2.82
CA ARG A 291 30.14 -21.23 3.25
C ARG A 291 30.17 -21.41 4.76
N GLY A 292 30.61 -20.37 5.49
CA GLY A 292 30.64 -20.33 6.96
C GLY A 292 29.27 -20.14 7.61
N VAL A 293 28.29 -19.56 6.91
CA VAL A 293 26.98 -19.16 7.45
C VAL A 293 26.12 -20.38 7.75
N THR A 294 25.59 -20.47 8.97
CA THR A 294 24.78 -21.60 9.45
C THR A 294 23.58 -21.90 8.55
N ALA A 295 22.84 -20.86 8.12
CA ALA A 295 21.70 -21.00 7.20
C ALA A 295 22.10 -21.63 5.87
N VAL A 296 23.25 -21.27 5.32
CA VAL A 296 23.77 -21.78 4.03
C VAL A 296 24.21 -23.23 4.18
N LYS A 297 24.98 -23.56 5.24
CA LYS A 297 25.42 -24.94 5.54
C LYS A 297 24.24 -25.90 5.68
N ASN A 298 23.17 -25.46 6.33
CA ASN A 298 22.01 -26.28 6.64
C ASN A 298 20.91 -26.23 5.57
N GLY A 299 21.13 -25.51 4.46
CA GLY A 299 20.14 -25.35 3.39
C GLY A 299 18.89 -24.55 3.78
N ARG A 300 18.95 -23.79 4.89
CA ARG A 300 17.80 -23.03 5.43
C ARG A 300 17.73 -21.62 4.87
N CYS A 301 17.75 -21.51 3.55
CA CYS A 301 17.61 -20.26 2.81
C CYS A 301 16.33 -20.34 1.98
N PHE A 302 15.40 -19.44 2.22
CA PHE A 302 14.06 -19.43 1.65
C PHE A 302 13.79 -18.12 0.91
N VAL A 303 12.91 -18.18 -0.09
CA VAL A 303 12.37 -16.98 -0.75
C VAL A 303 11.08 -16.58 -0.05
N ILE A 304 10.92 -15.29 0.21
CA ILE A 304 9.68 -14.76 0.78
C ILE A 304 8.51 -14.95 -0.20
N PRO A 305 7.36 -15.50 0.20
CA PRO A 305 6.21 -15.64 -0.66
C PRO A 305 5.72 -14.29 -1.21
N THR A 306 5.22 -14.34 -2.45
CA THR A 306 4.52 -13.21 -3.06
C THR A 306 3.24 -13.74 -3.70
N VAL A 307 2.08 -13.19 -3.31
CA VAL A 307 0.78 -13.56 -3.86
C VAL A 307 0.06 -12.30 -4.31
N ALA A 308 -0.85 -11.72 -3.53
CA ALA A 308 -1.36 -10.39 -3.84
C ALA A 308 -0.26 -9.34 -3.65
N HIS A 309 0.56 -9.48 -2.60
CA HIS A 309 1.77 -8.69 -2.42
C HIS A 309 2.89 -9.54 -1.81
N VAL A 310 4.08 -8.95 -1.60
CA VAL A 310 5.19 -9.62 -0.89
C VAL A 310 4.83 -9.76 0.58
N TRP A 311 4.73 -10.99 1.08
CA TRP A 311 4.25 -11.26 2.44
C TRP A 311 5.08 -10.61 3.55
N GLY A 312 6.38 -10.49 3.36
CA GLY A 312 7.26 -9.82 4.32
C GLY A 312 7.12 -8.30 4.37
N ASN A 313 6.31 -7.70 3.48
CA ASN A 313 6.10 -6.27 3.42
C ASN A 313 4.75 -5.87 4.06
N ARG A 314 4.35 -4.64 3.82
CA ARG A 314 3.10 -4.04 4.28
C ARG A 314 1.93 -4.55 3.44
N THR A 315 1.40 -5.71 3.77
CA THR A 315 0.29 -6.33 3.04
C THR A 315 -0.76 -6.88 3.98
N VAL A 316 -1.93 -7.14 3.46
CA VAL A 316 -3.01 -7.83 4.17
C VAL A 316 -2.71 -9.33 4.40
N GLU A 317 -1.66 -9.87 3.80
CA GLU A 317 -1.25 -11.28 3.93
C GLU A 317 -0.31 -11.50 5.14
N GLN A 318 -0.12 -10.47 5.98
CA GLN A 318 0.77 -10.53 7.15
C GLN A 318 0.44 -11.65 8.16
N PRO A 319 -0.81 -12.04 8.43
CA PRO A 319 -1.07 -13.19 9.29
C PRO A 319 -0.45 -14.48 8.74
N LEU A 320 -0.48 -14.65 7.42
CA LEU A 320 0.09 -15.84 6.76
C LEU A 320 1.61 -15.87 6.82
N VAL A 321 2.30 -14.71 6.74
CA VAL A 321 3.77 -14.72 6.85
C VAL A 321 4.24 -15.15 8.22
N VAL A 322 3.50 -14.84 9.28
CA VAL A 322 3.82 -15.32 10.64
C VAL A 322 3.74 -16.85 10.68
N LEU A 323 2.65 -17.44 10.17
CA LEU A 323 2.47 -18.90 10.14
C LEU A 323 3.49 -19.58 9.23
N TRP A 324 3.77 -19.00 8.05
CA TRP A 324 4.79 -19.50 7.12
C TRP A 324 6.19 -19.47 7.78
N MET A 325 6.54 -18.39 8.45
CA MET A 325 7.83 -18.31 9.14
C MET A 325 7.93 -19.30 10.29
N MET A 326 6.84 -19.50 11.05
CA MET A 326 6.79 -20.56 12.07
C MET A 326 7.03 -21.94 11.46
N ASN A 327 6.44 -22.25 10.30
CA ASN A 327 6.71 -23.51 9.59
C ASN A 327 8.20 -23.64 9.22
N LYS A 328 8.83 -22.53 8.77
CA LYS A 328 10.26 -22.56 8.44
C LYS A 328 11.15 -22.65 9.67
N LEU A 329 10.78 -22.04 10.80
CA LEU A 329 11.53 -22.09 12.05
C LEU A 329 11.30 -23.41 12.80
N TYR A 330 10.04 -23.75 13.00
CA TYR A 330 9.59 -24.81 13.90
C TYR A 330 8.53 -25.71 13.23
N PRO A 331 8.91 -26.56 12.24
CA PRO A 331 7.94 -27.34 11.47
C PRO A 331 7.15 -28.35 12.30
N LYS A 332 7.61 -28.68 13.52
CA LYS A 332 6.84 -29.51 14.46
C LYS A 332 5.72 -28.73 15.15
N LEU A 333 5.89 -27.42 15.35
CA LEU A 333 4.86 -26.54 15.97
C LEU A 333 3.86 -26.05 14.90
N MET A 334 4.33 -25.84 13.68
CA MET A 334 3.50 -25.45 12.53
C MET A 334 3.77 -26.43 11.38
N PRO A 335 3.09 -27.58 11.34
CA PRO A 335 3.23 -28.54 10.23
C PRO A 335 2.79 -27.95 8.90
N GLU A 336 3.43 -28.38 7.81
CA GLU A 336 3.09 -27.89 6.46
C GLU A 336 1.63 -28.14 6.10
N ALA A 337 1.05 -29.27 6.50
CA ALA A 337 -0.37 -29.56 6.26
C ALA A 337 -1.28 -28.48 6.86
N THR A 338 -1.01 -28.06 8.11
CA THR A 338 -1.75 -26.97 8.77
C THR A 338 -1.56 -25.63 8.03
N LEU A 339 -0.34 -25.30 7.63
CA LEU A 339 -0.07 -24.09 6.86
C LEU A 339 -0.82 -24.10 5.52
N ARG A 340 -0.87 -25.23 4.82
CA ARG A 340 -1.62 -25.37 3.55
C ARG A 340 -3.11 -25.11 3.73
N GLU A 341 -3.70 -25.64 4.80
CA GLU A 341 -5.10 -25.41 5.15
C GLU A 341 -5.37 -23.94 5.46
N GLU A 342 -4.49 -23.27 6.22
CA GLU A 342 -4.62 -21.85 6.54
C GLU A 342 -4.50 -20.95 5.30
N ILE A 343 -3.57 -21.25 4.39
CA ILE A 343 -3.45 -20.53 3.11
C ILE A 343 -4.74 -20.69 2.31
N ARG A 344 -5.25 -21.92 2.15
CA ARG A 344 -6.48 -22.18 1.40
C ARG A 344 -7.66 -21.41 2.00
N LYS A 345 -7.85 -21.53 3.32
CA LYS A 345 -8.92 -20.87 4.07
C LYS A 345 -8.86 -19.35 3.93
N PHE A 346 -7.69 -18.75 4.04
CA PHE A 346 -7.50 -17.31 3.94
C PHE A 346 -7.96 -16.77 2.59
N TYR A 347 -7.46 -17.35 1.49
CA TYR A 347 -7.82 -16.86 0.15
C TYR A 347 -9.26 -17.17 -0.24
N SER A 348 -9.79 -18.33 0.13
CA SER A 348 -11.21 -18.63 -0.13
C SER A 348 -12.15 -17.72 0.65
N THR A 349 -11.79 -17.35 1.90
CA THR A 349 -12.64 -16.52 2.76
C THR A 349 -12.60 -15.06 2.36
N PHE A 350 -11.42 -14.49 2.13
CA PHE A 350 -11.25 -13.05 1.98
C PHE A 350 -11.10 -12.62 0.52
N PHE A 351 -10.39 -13.39 -0.29
CA PHE A 351 -10.18 -13.09 -1.71
C PHE A 351 -11.23 -13.72 -2.61
N LEU A 352 -12.11 -14.56 -2.05
CA LEU A 352 -13.11 -15.37 -2.76
C LEU A 352 -12.46 -16.19 -3.88
N TYR A 353 -11.26 -16.71 -3.62
CA TYR A 353 -10.44 -17.43 -4.59
C TYR A 353 -10.00 -18.81 -4.05
N ASP A 354 -10.33 -19.86 -4.78
CA ASP A 354 -9.97 -21.23 -4.42
C ASP A 354 -8.59 -21.59 -5.00
N MET A 355 -7.58 -21.59 -4.13
CA MET A 355 -6.21 -21.95 -4.52
C MET A 355 -6.06 -23.44 -4.76
N SER A 356 -5.45 -23.79 -5.89
CA SER A 356 -5.02 -25.17 -6.16
C SER A 356 -3.86 -25.60 -5.27
N ASP A 357 -3.68 -26.92 -5.10
CA ASP A 357 -2.55 -27.47 -4.35
C ASP A 357 -1.20 -27.10 -4.96
N ALA A 358 -1.14 -26.95 -6.29
CA ALA A 358 0.06 -26.50 -7.00
C ALA A 358 0.43 -25.07 -6.63
N GLN A 359 -0.55 -24.14 -6.65
CA GLN A 359 -0.34 -22.75 -6.24
C GLN A 359 0.10 -22.64 -4.78
N ILE A 360 -0.53 -23.40 -3.87
CA ILE A 360 -0.14 -23.43 -2.46
C ILE A 360 1.30 -23.93 -2.30
N SER A 361 1.70 -24.95 -3.07
CA SER A 361 3.09 -25.44 -3.05
C SER A 361 4.09 -24.39 -3.54
N GLU A 362 3.78 -23.69 -4.63
CA GLU A 362 4.60 -22.57 -5.13
C GLU A 362 4.75 -21.46 -4.06
N ILE A 363 3.66 -21.10 -3.37
CA ILE A 363 3.67 -20.10 -2.30
C ILE A 363 4.58 -20.54 -1.16
N ILE A 364 4.44 -21.78 -0.68
CA ILE A 364 5.24 -22.29 0.44
C ILE A 364 6.72 -22.34 0.09
N ASP A 365 7.05 -22.69 -1.15
CA ASP A 365 8.42 -22.76 -1.67
C ASP A 365 8.99 -21.38 -2.07
N GLY A 366 8.16 -20.34 -2.14
CA GLY A 366 8.56 -18.99 -2.59
C GLY A 366 8.87 -18.92 -4.09
N LYS A 367 8.12 -19.65 -4.93
CA LYS A 367 8.30 -19.72 -6.40
C LYS A 367 7.34 -18.82 -7.15
#